data_e29ee52ca28114cf51824c79819898aa
#
_entry.id   e29ee52ca28114cf51824c79819898aa
#
_cell.length_a   1.000
_cell.length_b   1.000
_cell.length_c   1.000
_cell.angle_alpha   90.00
_cell.angle_beta   90.00
_cell.angle_gamma   90.00
#
_symmetry.space_group_name_H-M   'P 1'
#
loop_
_entity.id
_entity.type
_entity.pdbx_description
1 polymer ?
#
loop_
_entity_poly.entity_id
_entity_poly.type
_entity_poly.pdbx_seq_one_letter_code
_entity_poly.pdbx_strand_id
1 'polypeptide(L)' 'MDTEKKGIIGYYTADGDIYCVDCINKNIEIMKEIDKAITTEDLKRDLLFCEGCEKEIKLTDG' A
#
# COMPACT_ATOMS: atom_id res chain seq x y z
N MET A 1 -16.09 -0.20 -17.13
CA MET A 1 -15.72 -0.27 -17.00
C MET A 1 -15.23 -0.47 -16.28
N ASP A 2 -15.07 -0.50 -15.89
CA ASP A 2 -14.72 -0.69 -15.29
C ASP A 2 -14.02 -0.70 -14.54
N THR A 3 -13.82 -0.65 -14.29
CA THR A 3 -13.20 -0.34 -13.66
C THR A 3 -12.91 -0.94 -12.51
N GLU A 4 -12.45 -1.41 -12.32
CA GLU A 4 -12.24 -2.03 -11.35
C GLU A 4 -11.29 -1.72 -10.56
N LYS A 5 -11.30 -1.25 -9.69
CA LYS A 5 -10.46 -0.95 -8.89
C LYS A 5 -9.97 -2.08 -8.25
N LYS A 6 -8.97 -2.54 -8.27
CA LYS A 6 -8.50 -3.55 -7.64
C LYS A 6 -8.28 -3.24 -6.30
N GLY A 7 -8.57 -2.85 -5.41
CA GLY A 7 -8.30 -2.64 -4.02
C GLY A 7 -6.90 -2.34 -3.73
N ILE A 8 -6.46 -1.17 -3.95
CA ILE A 8 -5.11 -0.80 -3.58
C ILE A 8 -5.06 -0.60 -2.08
N ILE A 9 -4.18 -1.33 -1.40
CA ILE A 9 -4.10 -1.26 0.05
C ILE A 9 -2.82 -0.61 0.53
N GLY A 10 -1.91 -0.33 -0.33
CA GLY A 10 -0.66 0.33 0.05
C GLY A 10 0.21 0.55 -1.14
N TYR A 11 1.47 0.90 -0.89
CA TYR A 11 2.40 1.17 -1.97
C TYR A 11 3.83 0.78 -1.61
N TYR A 12 4.61 0.41 -2.62
CA TYR A 12 6.02 0.14 -2.45
C TYR A 12 6.76 1.39 -2.90
N THR A 13 7.82 1.74 -2.22
CA THR A 13 8.64 2.86 -2.66
C THR A 13 9.84 2.33 -3.42
N ALA A 14 10.56 3.22 -4.02
CA ALA A 14 11.74 2.85 -4.79
C ALA A 14 12.80 2.19 -3.91
N ASP A 15 12.78 2.49 -2.61
CA ASP A 15 13.76 1.90 -1.73
C ASP A 15 13.32 0.51 -1.25
N GLY A 16 12.17 0.07 -1.61
CA GLY A 16 11.69 -1.22 -1.16
C GLY A 16 10.88 -1.16 0.11
N ASP A 17 10.55 0.01 0.57
CA ASP A 17 9.75 0.14 1.77
C ASP A 17 8.28 0.01 1.42
N ILE A 18 7.45 -0.30 2.41
CA ILE A 18 6.03 -0.45 2.20
C ILE A 18 5.30 0.54 3.08
N TYR A 19 4.32 1.23 2.50
CA TYR A 19 3.52 2.17 3.27
C TYR A 19 2.05 1.96 2.96
N CYS A 20 1.20 2.10 3.97
CA CYS A 20 -0.23 1.94 3.75
C CYS A 20 -0.78 3.21 3.14
N VAL A 21 -1.99 3.13 2.64
CA VAL A 21 -2.60 4.27 1.97
C VAL A 21 -2.71 5.47 2.91
N ASP A 22 -3.05 5.23 4.18
CA ASP A 22 -3.15 6.34 5.11
C ASP A 22 -1.83 7.06 5.28
N CYS A 23 -0.73 6.36 5.39
CA CYS A 23 0.56 7.01 5.56
C CYS A 23 0.95 7.78 4.31
N ILE A 24 0.61 7.26 3.15
CA ILE A 24 0.90 7.94 1.91
C ILE A 24 0.08 9.23 1.85
N ASN A 25 -1.18 9.17 2.25
CA ASN A 25 -2.00 10.36 2.20
C ASN A 25 -1.55 11.43 3.18
N LYS A 26 -0.96 11.03 4.28
CA LYS A 26 -0.52 11.99 5.24
C LYS A 26 0.86 12.52 4.94
N ASN A 27 1.61 11.88 4.07
CA ASN A 27 2.95 12.30 3.81
C ASN A 27 3.18 12.41 2.32
N ILE A 28 3.04 13.58 1.79
CA ILE A 28 3.17 13.78 0.37
C ILE A 28 4.54 13.45 -0.15
N GLU A 29 5.55 13.57 0.68
CA GLU A 29 6.87 13.28 0.20
C GLU A 29 7.05 11.81 -0.09
N ILE A 30 6.42 10.95 0.68
CA ILE A 30 6.50 9.52 0.43
C ILE A 30 5.79 9.23 -0.87
N MET A 31 4.73 9.98 -1.15
CA MET A 31 3.98 9.75 -2.36
C MET A 31 4.85 9.92 -3.58
N LYS A 32 5.84 10.77 -3.53
CA LYS A 32 6.70 11.00 -4.66
C LYS A 32 7.67 9.86 -4.86
N GLU A 33 7.83 8.99 -3.87
CA GLU A 33 8.76 7.90 -4.01
C GLU A 33 8.07 6.59 -4.31
N ILE A 34 6.79 6.61 -4.57
CA ILE A 34 6.07 5.40 -4.86
C ILE A 34 6.55 4.76 -6.14
N ASP A 35 6.86 3.46 -6.08
CA ASP A 35 7.30 2.75 -7.25
C ASP A 35 6.15 1.91 -7.78
N LYS A 36 5.34 1.31 -6.94
CA LYS A 36 4.30 0.49 -7.40
C LYS A 36 3.23 0.33 -6.37
N ALA A 37 2.01 0.08 -6.75
CA ALA A 37 0.91 -0.07 -5.81
C ALA A 37 0.82 -1.50 -5.30
N ILE A 38 0.35 -1.66 -4.08
CA ILE A 38 0.16 -2.97 -3.49
C ILE A 38 -1.31 -3.28 -3.56
N THR A 39 -1.68 -4.40 -4.11
CA THR A 39 -3.07 -4.77 -4.21
C THR A 39 -3.34 -5.96 -3.32
N THR A 40 -4.60 -6.37 -3.24
CA THR A 40 -4.97 -7.48 -2.40
C THR A 40 -4.28 -8.77 -2.84
N GLU A 41 -3.88 -8.85 -4.10
CA GLU A 41 -3.22 -10.05 -4.53
C GLU A 41 -1.85 -10.19 -3.91
N ASP A 42 -1.21 -9.09 -3.61
CA ASP A 42 0.09 -9.15 -2.97
C ASP A 42 -0.01 -9.69 -1.56
N LEU A 43 -1.14 -9.43 -0.88
CA LEU A 43 -1.30 -9.95 0.45
C LEU A 43 -1.48 -11.46 0.47
N LYS A 44 -1.92 -12.03 -0.60
CA LYS A 44 -2.11 -13.45 -0.63
C LYS A 44 -0.78 -14.17 -0.62
N ARG A 45 0.29 -13.45 -0.98
CA ARG A 45 1.56 -14.08 -1.03
C ARG A 45 2.33 -13.89 0.23
N ASP A 46 2.29 -12.74 0.85
CA ASP A 46 3.07 -12.44 2.02
C ASP A 46 2.38 -11.50 2.94
N LEU A 47 2.79 -11.48 4.17
CA LEU A 47 2.27 -10.52 5.11
C LEU A 47 3.05 -9.25 4.90
N LEU A 48 2.38 -8.13 4.83
CA LEU A 48 3.03 -6.85 4.60
C LEU A 48 2.76 -5.91 5.76
N PHE A 49 3.74 -5.14 6.13
CA PHE A 49 3.62 -4.19 7.22
C PHE A 49 4.03 -2.80 6.78
N CYS A 50 3.34 -1.80 7.25
CA CYS A 50 3.65 -0.42 6.89
C CYS A 50 4.87 0.05 7.67
N GLU A 51 5.81 0.68 6.97
CA GLU A 51 7.00 1.18 7.64
C GLU A 51 6.70 2.47 8.39
N GLY A 52 5.65 3.14 8.04
CA GLY A 52 5.32 4.40 8.69
C GLY A 52 4.60 4.21 10.01
N CYS A 53 3.48 3.53 10.02
CA CYS A 53 2.73 3.35 11.25
C CYS A 53 2.99 1.99 11.88
N GLU A 54 3.75 1.16 11.20
CA GLU A 54 4.09 -0.13 11.75
C GLU A 54 2.90 -1.03 11.99
N LYS A 55 1.84 -0.85 11.24
CA LYS A 55 0.70 -1.71 11.36
C LYS A 55 0.66 -2.69 10.21
N GLU A 56 0.04 -3.82 10.44
CA GLU A 56 -0.06 -4.80 9.39
C GLU A 56 -1.04 -4.31 8.34
N ILE A 57 -0.71 -4.48 7.10
CA ILE A 57 -1.59 -4.10 6.02
C ILE A 57 -2.51 -5.25 5.73
N LYS A 58 -3.83 -5.07 5.91
CA LYS A 58 -4.77 -6.09 5.69
C LYS A 58 -5.87 -5.68 4.78
N LEU A 59 -6.63 -6.62 4.27
CA LEU A 59 -7.75 -6.33 3.47
C LEU A 59 -8.79 -5.73 4.32
N THR A 60 -9.36 -4.64 3.91
CA THR A 60 -10.36 -4.05 4.62
C THR A 60 -11.57 -4.45 3.96
N ASP A 61 -12.42 -5.16 4.40
CA ASP A 61 -13.47 -5.59 3.76
C ASP A 61 -14.51 -4.84 3.97
N GLY A 62 -14.69 -4.08 3.81
CA GLY A 62 -15.63 -3.12 3.96
C GLY A 62 -16.89 -3.40 4.03
#